data_bd472acf69d713f5c76a7ee66caa0a96
#
_entry.id   bd472acf69d713f5c76a7ee66caa0a96
#
_cell.length_a   1.000
_cell.length_b   1.000
_cell.length_c   1.000
_cell.angle_alpha   90.00
_cell.angle_beta   90.00
_cell.angle_gamma   90.00
#
_symmetry.space_group_name_H-M   'P 1'
#
loop_
_entity.id
_entity.type
_entity.pdbx_description
1 polymer ?
#
loop_
_entity_poly.entity_id
_entity_poly.type
_entity_poly.pdbx_seq_one_letter_code
_entity_poly.pdbx_strand_id
1 'polypeptide(L)'
;MDQYQVTGMSCAACSTRVEKAVSKVPGVTSCSVSLLTNSMGVEGDASPEAVIAAVEEAGYGASQKGQGKNAAGSHTHGGYSASEAEEMLKDHETPILKKRLFSSLGFLIVLMYFSMGAMMWGWPVPSFFQDNHVAMGLLQLILTAIVMVINQKFFISGFKSLWHKAPNMDTLVALGSTAAFVYSTYALFAMTDAQMRGDMAGVMSYMHEFYFESAAMI
;
A
#
# COMPACT_ATOMS: atom_id res chain seq x y z
N MET A 1 24.20 22.69 -0.05
CA MET A 1 23.09 21.84 -0.55
C MET A 1 22.91 20.65 0.39
N ASP A 2 21.88 20.65 1.18
CA ASP A 2 21.58 19.59 2.14
C ASP A 2 20.75 18.51 1.46
N GLN A 3 21.10 17.25 1.75
CA GLN A 3 20.40 16.10 1.18
C GLN A 3 19.53 15.43 2.24
N TYR A 4 18.30 15.14 1.82
CA TYR A 4 17.30 14.44 2.64
C TYR A 4 16.82 13.18 1.92
N GLN A 5 16.53 12.15 2.67
CA GLN A 5 15.80 10.99 2.19
C GLN A 5 14.31 11.19 2.46
N VAL A 6 13.48 11.08 1.45
CA VAL A 6 12.03 11.25 1.55
C VAL A 6 11.35 9.90 1.34
N THR A 7 10.45 9.55 2.25
CA THR A 7 9.72 8.28 2.21
C THR A 7 8.24 8.50 1.98
N GLY A 8 7.58 7.55 1.31
CA GLY A 8 6.13 7.63 1.02
C GLY A 8 5.78 8.25 -0.32
N MET A 9 6.78 8.63 -1.15
CA MET A 9 6.53 9.10 -2.51
C MET A 9 6.33 7.90 -3.45
N SER A 10 5.17 7.80 -4.08
CA SER A 10 4.85 6.73 -5.03
C SER A 10 4.55 7.24 -6.45
N CYS A 11 4.48 8.57 -6.64
CA CYS A 11 4.10 9.16 -7.92
C CYS A 11 4.71 10.55 -8.14
N ALA A 12 4.76 11.00 -9.41
CA ALA A 12 5.30 12.33 -9.76
C ALA A 12 4.54 13.49 -9.08
N ALA A 13 3.24 13.36 -8.85
CA ALA A 13 2.47 14.35 -8.12
C ALA A 13 2.92 14.45 -6.64
N CYS A 14 3.40 13.35 -6.07
CA CYS A 14 3.95 13.31 -4.71
C CYS A 14 5.24 14.14 -4.62
N SER A 15 6.17 13.96 -5.57
CA SER A 15 7.43 14.72 -5.61
C SER A 15 7.19 16.21 -5.78
N THR A 16 6.30 16.60 -6.71
CA THR A 16 5.92 18.01 -6.90
C THR A 16 5.29 18.64 -5.64
N ARG A 17 4.53 17.85 -4.87
CA ARG A 17 3.92 18.30 -3.64
C ARG A 17 4.94 18.54 -2.53
N VAL A 18 5.90 17.62 -2.37
CA VAL A 18 7.01 17.79 -1.43
C VAL A 18 7.82 19.03 -1.80
N GLU A 19 8.16 19.19 -3.08
CA GLU A 19 8.88 20.35 -3.59
C GLU A 19 8.17 21.66 -3.28
N LYS A 20 6.85 21.73 -3.53
CA LYS A 20 6.03 22.92 -3.20
C LYS A 20 5.92 23.18 -1.69
N ALA A 21 5.90 22.16 -0.86
CA ALA A 21 5.83 22.32 0.59
C ALA A 21 7.15 22.88 1.12
N VAL A 22 8.27 22.32 0.70
CA VAL A 22 9.61 22.75 1.13
C VAL A 22 9.98 24.13 0.57
N SER A 23 9.59 24.45 -0.66
CA SER A 23 9.84 25.79 -1.24
C SER A 23 9.13 26.93 -0.51
N LYS A 24 8.15 26.63 0.35
CA LYS A 24 7.49 27.64 1.21
C LYS A 24 8.19 27.88 2.54
N VAL A 25 9.15 27.05 2.89
CA VAL A 25 9.90 27.18 4.15
C VAL A 25 10.80 28.42 4.07
N PRO A 26 10.73 29.32 5.06
CA PRO A 26 11.61 30.49 5.10
C PRO A 26 13.08 30.06 5.09
N GLY A 27 13.87 30.66 4.22
CA GLY A 27 15.29 30.36 4.07
C GLY A 27 15.63 29.30 3.01
N VAL A 28 14.64 28.68 2.36
CA VAL A 28 14.86 27.80 1.21
C VAL A 28 14.95 28.63 -0.07
N THR A 29 16.06 28.50 -0.79
CA THR A 29 16.31 29.17 -2.06
C THR A 29 15.93 28.27 -3.24
N SER A 30 16.27 27.00 -3.17
CA SER A 30 15.86 26.00 -4.17
C SER A 30 15.63 24.62 -3.52
N CYS A 31 14.72 23.87 -4.12
CA CYS A 31 14.43 22.50 -3.71
C CYS A 31 14.26 21.63 -4.95
N SER A 32 14.92 20.49 -4.99
CA SER A 32 14.80 19.51 -6.07
C SER A 32 14.54 18.14 -5.48
N VAL A 33 13.47 17.48 -5.94
CA VAL A 33 13.01 16.18 -5.43
C VAL A 33 13.15 15.13 -6.52
N SER A 34 13.87 14.04 -6.21
CA SER A 34 14.03 12.89 -7.10
C SER A 34 13.17 11.73 -6.60
N LEU A 35 12.20 11.34 -7.42
CA LEU A 35 11.35 10.18 -7.16
C LEU A 35 12.13 8.85 -7.29
N LEU A 36 13.10 8.81 -8.22
CA LEU A 36 13.87 7.58 -8.49
C LEU A 36 14.77 7.18 -7.32
N THR A 37 15.37 8.18 -6.68
CA THR A 37 16.29 7.96 -5.54
C THR A 37 15.63 8.19 -4.19
N ASN A 38 14.34 8.54 -4.17
CA ASN A 38 13.62 8.92 -2.96
C ASN A 38 14.41 9.97 -2.14
N SER A 39 15.05 10.91 -2.82
CA SER A 39 15.89 11.92 -2.21
C SER A 39 15.48 13.33 -2.61
N MET A 40 15.80 14.27 -1.75
CA MET A 40 15.55 15.69 -1.93
C MET A 40 16.83 16.46 -1.62
N GLY A 41 17.18 17.40 -2.50
CA GLY A 41 18.24 18.38 -2.28
C GLY A 41 17.62 19.72 -1.99
N VAL A 42 18.05 20.39 -0.92
CA VAL A 42 17.60 21.70 -0.50
C VAL A 42 18.78 22.66 -0.45
N GLU A 43 18.62 23.85 -1.03
CA GLU A 43 19.59 24.94 -0.95
C GLU A 43 18.97 26.10 -0.16
N GLY A 44 19.75 26.72 0.70
CA GLY A 44 19.35 27.83 1.54
C GLY A 44 19.81 27.69 2.97
N ASP A 45 19.40 28.63 3.82
CA ASP A 45 19.75 28.71 5.24
C ASP A 45 18.63 28.17 6.16
N ALA A 46 17.69 27.41 5.61
CA ALA A 46 16.59 26.82 6.38
C ALA A 46 17.10 25.75 7.35
N SER A 47 16.55 25.72 8.57
CA SER A 47 16.92 24.68 9.53
C SER A 47 16.44 23.31 9.06
N PRO A 48 17.23 22.23 9.24
CA PRO A 48 16.84 20.88 8.86
C PRO A 48 15.50 20.45 9.46
N GLU A 49 15.23 20.87 10.69
CA GLU A 49 13.98 20.57 11.40
C GLU A 49 12.76 21.20 10.72
N ALA A 50 12.89 22.46 10.24
CA ALA A 50 11.80 23.13 9.53
C ALA A 50 11.52 22.47 8.17
N VAL A 51 12.56 21.99 7.47
CA VAL A 51 12.43 21.26 6.21
C VAL A 51 11.74 19.91 6.44
N ILE A 52 12.16 19.16 7.47
CA ILE A 52 11.54 17.87 7.83
C ILE A 52 10.07 18.07 8.21
N ALA A 53 9.78 19.06 9.06
CA ALA A 53 8.40 19.36 9.48
C ALA A 53 7.49 19.70 8.29
N ALA A 54 7.97 20.47 7.30
CA ALA A 54 7.21 20.79 6.10
C ALA A 54 6.91 19.56 5.23
N VAL A 55 7.84 18.61 5.15
CA VAL A 55 7.61 17.35 4.44
C VAL A 55 6.61 16.48 5.20
N GLU A 56 6.70 16.41 6.52
CA GLU A 56 5.77 15.67 7.37
C GLU A 56 4.36 16.25 7.32
N GLU A 57 4.22 17.58 7.32
CA GLU A 57 2.94 18.25 7.15
C GLU A 57 2.32 17.97 5.78
N ALA A 58 3.15 17.84 4.74
CA ALA A 58 2.69 17.40 3.42
C ALA A 58 2.27 15.92 3.37
N GLY A 59 2.48 15.14 4.45
CA GLY A 59 2.04 13.74 4.57
C GLY A 59 3.11 12.70 4.23
N TYR A 60 4.37 13.12 4.07
CA TYR A 60 5.50 12.26 3.71
C TYR A 60 6.50 12.19 4.88
N GLY A 61 7.39 11.19 4.87
CA GLY A 61 8.47 11.13 5.84
C GLY A 61 9.74 11.75 5.26
N ALA A 62 10.52 12.46 6.09
CA ALA A 62 11.83 12.98 5.71
C ALA A 62 12.88 12.66 6.78
N SER A 63 14.10 12.40 6.34
CA SER A 63 15.27 12.26 7.22
C SER A 63 16.48 12.88 6.53
N GLN A 64 17.31 13.59 7.28
CA GLN A 64 18.54 14.16 6.72
C GLN A 64 19.54 13.05 6.41
N LYS A 65 20.08 13.05 5.19
CA LYS A 65 21.06 12.08 4.73
C LYS A 65 22.41 12.47 5.31
N GLY A 66 22.84 11.82 6.41
CA GLY A 66 24.08 12.13 7.12
C GLY A 66 23.98 12.11 8.65
N GLN A 67 22.77 12.13 9.21
CA GLN A 67 22.55 11.89 10.65
C GLN A 67 22.08 10.45 10.91
N GLY A 68 22.93 9.46 10.59
CA GLY A 68 22.87 8.14 11.22
C GLY A 68 23.24 8.29 12.69
N LYS A 69 22.34 7.87 13.60
CA LYS A 69 22.55 7.79 15.05
C LYS A 69 24.00 7.47 15.41
N ASN A 70 24.76 8.47 15.82
CA ASN A 70 25.90 8.32 16.72
C ASN A 70 26.18 9.65 17.38
N ALA A 71 25.93 9.71 18.66
CA ALA A 71 26.51 10.69 19.55
C ALA A 71 28.01 10.41 19.65
N ALA A 72 28.78 11.48 19.66
CA ALA A 72 30.19 11.58 19.99
C ALA A 72 31.24 11.32 18.89
N GLY A 73 31.83 12.39 18.42
CA GLY A 73 33.27 12.51 18.29
C GLY A 73 33.86 12.34 16.89
N SER A 74 34.46 13.46 16.46
CA SER A 74 35.66 13.55 15.62
C SER A 74 35.50 13.64 14.09
N HIS A 75 35.86 14.80 13.60
CA HIS A 75 36.18 15.12 12.21
C HIS A 75 37.28 14.18 11.67
N THR A 76 36.99 13.46 10.61
CA THR A 76 38.00 13.00 9.65
C THR A 76 37.39 12.81 8.29
N HIS A 77 37.93 13.50 7.29
CA HIS A 77 37.75 13.19 5.87
C HIS A 77 38.19 11.74 5.66
N GLY A 78 37.26 10.83 5.48
CA GLY A 78 37.52 9.44 5.12
C GLY A 78 36.62 9.06 3.96
N GLY A 79 37.24 8.75 2.82
CA GLY A 79 36.51 8.19 1.67
C GLY A 79 35.76 6.94 2.10
N TYR A 80 34.50 6.84 1.70
CA TYR A 80 33.71 5.63 1.85
C TYR A 80 34.46 4.46 1.23
N SER A 81 34.66 3.39 1.96
CA SER A 81 35.22 2.16 1.40
C SER A 81 34.22 1.60 0.36
N ALA A 82 34.74 1.07 -0.74
CA ALA A 82 33.90 0.49 -1.79
C ALA A 82 32.89 -0.54 -1.24
N SER A 83 33.22 -1.21 -0.14
CA SER A 83 32.34 -2.16 0.55
C SER A 83 31.14 -1.49 1.26
N GLU A 84 31.29 -0.29 1.83
CA GLU A 84 30.19 0.45 2.45
C GLU A 84 29.25 1.05 1.40
N ALA A 85 29.81 1.50 0.29
CA ALA A 85 29.00 1.96 -0.85
C ALA A 85 28.21 0.81 -1.49
N GLU A 86 28.78 -0.38 -1.56
CA GLU A 86 28.15 -1.59 -2.09
C GLU A 86 27.07 -2.13 -1.14
N GLU A 87 27.24 -1.98 0.16
CA GLU A 87 26.24 -2.35 1.17
C GLU A 87 25.04 -1.36 1.21
N MET A 88 25.30 -0.07 0.97
CA MET A 88 24.24 0.95 0.77
C MET A 88 23.48 0.77 -0.52
N LEU A 89 24.08 0.17 -1.55
CA LEU A 89 23.45 -0.17 -2.82
C LEU A 89 22.70 -1.50 -2.78
N LYS A 90 22.87 -2.31 -1.74
CA LYS A 90 22.08 -3.53 -1.55
C LYS A 90 20.63 -3.18 -1.31
N ASP A 91 19.84 -3.48 -2.32
CA ASP A 91 18.40 -3.29 -2.35
C ASP A 91 17.72 -4.26 -1.35
N HIS A 92 17.53 -3.79 -0.12
CA HIS A 92 16.87 -4.56 0.95
C HIS A 92 15.36 -4.61 0.80
N GLU A 93 14.77 -3.74 -0.01
CA GLU A 93 13.32 -3.66 -0.17
C GLU A 93 12.79 -4.64 -1.23
N THR A 94 13.53 -4.84 -2.32
CA THR A 94 13.11 -5.73 -3.42
C THR A 94 12.82 -7.17 -2.99
N PRO A 95 13.64 -7.85 -2.15
CA PRO A 95 13.33 -9.21 -1.75
C PRO A 95 12.07 -9.31 -0.88
N ILE A 96 11.80 -8.28 -0.07
CA ILE A 96 10.59 -8.22 0.76
C ILE A 96 9.36 -8.00 -0.11
N LEU A 97 9.44 -7.10 -1.09
CA LEU A 97 8.37 -6.84 -2.05
C LEU A 97 8.08 -8.07 -2.91
N LYS A 98 9.12 -8.76 -3.40
CA LYS A 98 8.95 -10.02 -4.14
C LYS A 98 8.24 -11.08 -3.31
N LYS A 99 8.63 -11.30 -2.06
CA LYS A 99 7.97 -12.27 -1.18
C LYS A 99 6.49 -11.93 -0.97
N ARG A 100 6.15 -10.66 -0.78
CA ARG A 100 4.75 -10.20 -0.64
C ARG A 100 3.97 -10.42 -1.92
N LEU A 101 4.55 -10.07 -3.08
CA LEU A 101 3.94 -10.26 -4.38
C LEU A 101 3.63 -11.74 -4.64
N PHE A 102 4.60 -12.64 -4.44
CA PHE A 102 4.37 -14.07 -4.64
C PHE A 102 3.36 -14.65 -3.65
N SER A 103 3.38 -14.17 -2.39
CA SER A 103 2.40 -14.60 -1.40
C SER A 103 0.99 -14.14 -1.77
N SER A 104 0.80 -12.85 -2.09
CA SER A 104 -0.52 -12.33 -2.49
C SER A 104 -1.01 -12.95 -3.80
N LEU A 105 -0.11 -13.19 -4.77
CA LEU A 105 -0.44 -13.86 -6.03
C LEU A 105 -0.93 -15.29 -5.79
N GLY A 106 -0.30 -16.03 -4.87
CA GLY A 106 -0.73 -17.39 -4.51
C GLY A 106 -2.15 -17.39 -3.93
N PHE A 107 -2.45 -16.50 -3.00
CA PHE A 107 -3.81 -16.38 -2.44
C PHE A 107 -4.82 -15.90 -3.49
N LEU A 108 -4.42 -15.01 -4.38
CA LEU A 108 -5.28 -14.51 -5.47
C LEU A 108 -5.64 -15.65 -6.44
N ILE A 109 -4.69 -16.52 -6.82
CA ILE A 109 -4.96 -17.67 -7.68
C ILE A 109 -5.96 -18.62 -7.03
N VAL A 110 -5.80 -18.89 -5.72
CA VAL A 110 -6.75 -19.71 -4.97
C VAL A 110 -8.13 -19.05 -4.94
N LEU A 111 -8.19 -17.75 -4.70
CA LEU A 111 -9.45 -17.01 -4.70
C LEU A 111 -10.13 -17.05 -6.07
N MET A 112 -9.38 -16.84 -7.17
CA MET A 112 -9.92 -16.94 -8.53
C MET A 112 -10.39 -18.37 -8.86
N TYR A 113 -9.72 -19.38 -8.34
CA TYR A 113 -10.17 -20.77 -8.50
C TYR A 113 -11.56 -20.98 -7.90
N PHE A 114 -11.81 -20.50 -6.70
CA PHE A 114 -13.11 -20.63 -6.04
C PHE A 114 -14.17 -19.66 -6.57
N SER A 115 -13.80 -18.42 -6.94
CA SER A 115 -14.74 -17.42 -7.44
C SER A 115 -15.18 -17.75 -8.87
N MET A 116 -14.25 -17.79 -9.82
CA MET A 116 -14.59 -18.03 -11.23
C MET A 116 -14.58 -19.52 -11.61
N GLY A 117 -13.60 -20.28 -11.13
CA GLY A 117 -13.42 -21.68 -11.54
C GLY A 117 -14.59 -22.56 -11.12
N ALA A 118 -15.01 -22.45 -9.87
CA ALA A 118 -16.11 -23.25 -9.34
C ALA A 118 -17.48 -22.79 -9.86
N MET A 119 -17.71 -21.47 -9.95
CA MET A 119 -19.01 -20.91 -10.32
C MET A 119 -19.27 -20.89 -11.83
N MET A 120 -18.26 -20.51 -12.64
CA MET A 120 -18.46 -20.36 -14.11
C MET A 120 -18.05 -21.62 -14.88
N TRP A 121 -16.99 -22.30 -14.46
CA TRP A 121 -16.45 -23.43 -15.22
C TRP A 121 -16.74 -24.80 -14.59
N GLY A 122 -17.40 -24.83 -13.41
CA GLY A 122 -17.78 -26.08 -12.75
C GLY A 122 -16.57 -26.92 -12.34
N TRP A 123 -15.45 -26.32 -12.00
CA TRP A 123 -14.26 -27.03 -11.56
C TRP A 123 -14.56 -27.85 -10.30
N PRO A 124 -13.88 -29.00 -10.12
CA PRO A 124 -14.13 -29.87 -8.98
C PRO A 124 -13.81 -29.13 -7.67
N VAL A 125 -14.83 -28.90 -6.88
CA VAL A 125 -14.70 -28.39 -5.51
C VAL A 125 -14.99 -29.52 -4.52
N PRO A 126 -14.42 -29.49 -3.33
CA PRO A 126 -14.77 -30.43 -2.27
C PRO A 126 -16.28 -30.46 -2.05
N SER A 127 -16.83 -31.65 -1.81
CA SER A 127 -18.29 -31.86 -1.65
C SER A 127 -18.94 -30.95 -0.60
N PHE A 128 -18.16 -30.50 0.38
CA PHE A 128 -18.60 -29.56 1.41
C PHE A 128 -19.04 -28.19 0.86
N PHE A 129 -18.49 -27.76 -0.29
CA PHE A 129 -18.76 -26.45 -0.89
C PHE A 129 -19.81 -26.52 -2.02
N GLN A 130 -20.17 -27.71 -2.53
CA GLN A 130 -21.04 -27.85 -3.71
C GLN A 130 -22.44 -27.29 -3.47
N ASP A 131 -22.98 -27.48 -2.25
CA ASP A 131 -24.33 -27.01 -1.87
C ASP A 131 -24.31 -25.91 -0.81
N ASN A 132 -23.12 -25.51 -0.36
CA ASN A 132 -22.96 -24.54 0.71
C ASN A 132 -22.38 -23.20 0.20
N HIS A 133 -23.26 -22.40 -0.40
CA HIS A 133 -22.89 -21.10 -0.96
C HIS A 133 -22.35 -20.12 0.08
N VAL A 134 -22.84 -20.20 1.33
CA VAL A 134 -22.35 -19.35 2.43
C VAL A 134 -20.92 -19.72 2.81
N ALA A 135 -20.58 -21.01 2.88
CA ALA A 135 -19.22 -21.45 3.17
C ALA A 135 -18.23 -20.99 2.07
N MET A 136 -18.67 -20.99 0.80
CA MET A 136 -17.88 -20.49 -0.32
C MET A 136 -17.64 -18.98 -0.20
N GLY A 137 -18.66 -18.19 0.13
CA GLY A 137 -18.53 -16.75 0.36
C GLY A 137 -17.63 -16.42 1.56
N LEU A 138 -17.73 -17.19 2.66
CA LEU A 138 -16.86 -17.04 3.83
C LEU A 138 -15.40 -17.34 3.51
N LEU A 139 -15.14 -18.38 2.69
CA LEU A 139 -13.78 -18.69 2.23
C LEU A 139 -13.19 -17.52 1.44
N GLN A 140 -13.96 -16.96 0.52
CA GLN A 140 -13.54 -15.82 -0.29
C GLN A 140 -13.28 -14.58 0.59
N LEU A 141 -14.12 -14.32 1.58
CA LEU A 141 -13.93 -13.23 2.53
C LEU A 141 -12.63 -13.38 3.32
N ILE A 142 -12.35 -14.59 3.85
CA ILE A 142 -11.12 -14.85 4.61
C ILE A 142 -9.89 -14.70 3.72
N LEU A 143 -9.89 -15.25 2.51
CA LEU A 143 -8.78 -15.13 1.57
C LEU A 143 -8.50 -13.66 1.21
N THR A 144 -9.56 -12.90 0.92
CA THR A 144 -9.44 -11.47 0.62
C THR A 144 -8.90 -10.69 1.81
N ALA A 145 -9.39 -10.96 3.03
CA ALA A 145 -8.88 -10.33 4.24
C ALA A 145 -7.39 -10.61 4.45
N ILE A 146 -6.93 -11.83 4.19
CA ILE A 146 -5.51 -12.20 4.26
C ILE A 146 -4.69 -11.39 3.26
N VAL A 147 -5.15 -11.27 2.00
CA VAL A 147 -4.46 -10.47 0.96
C VAL A 147 -4.40 -9.00 1.37
N MET A 148 -5.48 -8.42 1.89
CA MET A 148 -5.51 -7.05 2.38
C MET A 148 -4.52 -6.82 3.55
N VAL A 149 -4.41 -7.78 4.47
CA VAL A 149 -3.43 -7.72 5.58
C VAL A 149 -1.99 -7.83 5.07
N ILE A 150 -1.70 -8.68 4.10
CA ILE A 150 -0.37 -8.78 3.48
C ILE A 150 0.02 -7.42 2.85
N ASN A 151 -0.93 -6.76 2.21
CA ASN A 151 -0.75 -5.50 1.51
C ASN A 151 -1.13 -4.26 2.35
N GLN A 152 -1.22 -4.38 3.67
CA GLN A 152 -1.65 -3.30 4.58
C GLN A 152 -0.89 -1.98 4.43
N LYS A 153 0.37 -2.01 3.94
CA LYS A 153 1.15 -0.79 3.70
C LYS A 153 0.46 0.17 2.73
N PHE A 154 -0.19 -0.35 1.68
CA PHE A 154 -0.95 0.47 0.71
C PHE A 154 -2.17 1.13 1.37
N PHE A 155 -2.87 0.41 2.24
CA PHE A 155 -4.00 0.95 2.97
C PHE A 155 -3.56 2.05 3.94
N ILE A 156 -2.49 1.81 4.71
CA ILE A 156 -1.96 2.80 5.65
C ILE A 156 -1.49 4.04 4.91
N SER A 157 -0.73 3.89 3.81
CA SER A 157 -0.27 5.00 2.97
C SER A 157 -1.45 5.75 2.36
N GLY A 158 -2.42 5.04 1.78
CA GLY A 158 -3.59 5.62 1.14
C GLY A 158 -4.49 6.40 2.11
N PHE A 159 -4.81 5.84 3.27
CA PHE A 159 -5.62 6.52 4.28
C PHE A 159 -4.87 7.69 4.94
N LYS A 160 -3.56 7.55 5.18
CA LYS A 160 -2.74 8.66 5.69
C LYS A 160 -2.74 9.83 4.70
N SER A 161 -2.56 9.56 3.42
CA SER A 161 -2.60 10.59 2.36
C SER A 161 -3.97 11.25 2.25
N LEU A 162 -5.05 10.49 2.43
CA LEU A 162 -6.41 11.03 2.46
C LEU A 162 -6.63 11.98 3.63
N TRP A 163 -6.15 11.60 4.82
CA TRP A 163 -6.25 12.44 6.03
C TRP A 163 -5.53 13.78 5.87
N HIS A 164 -4.37 13.77 5.21
CA HIS A 164 -3.60 15.00 4.91
C HIS A 164 -4.12 15.76 3.67
N LYS A 165 -5.34 15.41 3.19
CA LYS A 165 -5.96 16.03 1.98
C LYS A 165 -5.04 15.96 0.75
N ALA A 166 -4.26 14.90 0.66
CA ALA A 166 -3.24 14.64 -0.34
C ALA A 166 -3.51 13.32 -1.10
N PRO A 167 -4.70 13.13 -1.72
CA PRO A 167 -5.02 11.88 -2.36
C PRO A 167 -3.96 11.54 -3.42
N ASN A 168 -3.47 10.31 -3.39
CA ASN A 168 -2.53 9.72 -4.34
C ASN A 168 -3.12 8.44 -4.95
N MET A 169 -2.35 7.76 -5.80
CA MET A 169 -2.81 6.49 -6.38
C MET A 169 -3.11 5.42 -5.32
N ASP A 170 -2.31 5.36 -4.25
CA ASP A 170 -2.56 4.43 -3.13
C ASP A 170 -3.90 4.71 -2.45
N THR A 171 -4.30 5.99 -2.36
CA THR A 171 -5.59 6.40 -1.80
C THR A 171 -6.75 5.85 -2.64
N LEU A 172 -6.66 5.96 -3.97
CA LEU A 172 -7.69 5.47 -4.88
C LEU A 172 -7.84 3.95 -4.76
N VAL A 173 -6.72 3.24 -4.77
CA VAL A 173 -6.69 1.77 -4.62
C VAL A 173 -7.24 1.36 -3.26
N ALA A 174 -6.77 1.97 -2.17
CA ALA A 174 -7.22 1.64 -0.82
C ALA A 174 -8.73 1.87 -0.64
N LEU A 175 -9.26 2.96 -1.21
CA LEU A 175 -10.68 3.32 -1.10
C LEU A 175 -11.54 2.36 -1.93
N GLY A 176 -11.14 2.07 -3.17
CA GLY A 176 -11.84 1.13 -4.04
C GLY A 176 -11.88 -0.29 -3.47
N SER A 177 -10.74 -0.79 -3.01
CA SER A 177 -10.65 -2.14 -2.40
C SER A 177 -11.42 -2.24 -1.09
N THR A 178 -11.38 -1.19 -0.26
CA THR A 178 -12.17 -1.16 0.99
C THR A 178 -13.68 -1.15 0.68
N ALA A 179 -14.10 -0.34 -0.29
CA ALA A 179 -15.50 -0.28 -0.71
C ALA A 179 -15.99 -1.64 -1.26
N ALA A 180 -15.20 -2.27 -2.13
CA ALA A 180 -15.49 -3.60 -2.67
C ALA A 180 -15.60 -4.65 -1.57
N PHE A 181 -14.68 -4.63 -0.61
CA PHE A 181 -14.68 -5.56 0.54
C PHE A 181 -15.90 -5.38 1.44
N VAL A 182 -16.24 -4.13 1.79
CA VAL A 182 -17.40 -3.81 2.64
C VAL A 182 -18.69 -4.19 1.94
N TYR A 183 -18.84 -3.86 0.65
CA TYR A 183 -20.01 -4.22 -0.13
C TYR A 183 -20.18 -5.75 -0.24
N SER A 184 -19.11 -6.48 -0.56
CA SER A 184 -19.17 -7.95 -0.65
C SER A 184 -19.46 -8.60 0.70
N THR A 185 -18.97 -8.01 1.79
CA THR A 185 -19.32 -8.47 3.15
C THR A 185 -20.81 -8.24 3.42
N TYR A 186 -21.36 -7.08 3.06
CA TYR A 186 -22.80 -6.82 3.16
C TYR A 186 -23.62 -7.82 2.32
N ALA A 187 -23.23 -8.05 1.06
CA ALA A 187 -23.88 -9.01 0.18
C ALA A 187 -23.85 -10.44 0.76
N LEU A 188 -22.75 -10.83 1.40
CA LEU A 188 -22.64 -12.12 2.09
C LEU A 188 -23.63 -12.23 3.25
N PHE A 189 -23.79 -11.20 4.07
CA PHE A 189 -24.81 -11.20 5.14
C PHE A 189 -26.23 -11.23 4.57
N ALA A 190 -26.51 -10.46 3.52
CA ALA A 190 -27.82 -10.49 2.87
C ALA A 190 -28.12 -11.88 2.25
N MET A 191 -27.10 -12.54 1.69
CA MET A 191 -27.23 -13.91 1.18
C MET A 191 -27.56 -14.91 2.29
N THR A 192 -27.00 -14.78 3.51
CA THR A 192 -27.37 -15.66 4.62
C THR A 192 -28.84 -15.52 4.99
N ASP A 193 -29.39 -14.32 5.00
CA ASP A 193 -30.79 -14.07 5.26
C ASP A 193 -31.69 -14.67 4.16
N ALA A 194 -31.34 -14.50 2.88
CA ALA A 194 -32.04 -15.12 1.76
C ALA A 194 -32.03 -16.65 1.86
N GLN A 195 -30.92 -17.24 2.24
CA GLN A 195 -30.82 -18.70 2.43
C GLN A 195 -31.70 -19.20 3.58
N MET A 196 -31.79 -18.47 4.69
CA MET A 196 -32.69 -18.82 5.80
C MET A 196 -34.16 -18.77 5.39
N ARG A 197 -34.52 -17.89 4.47
CA ARG A 197 -35.89 -17.77 3.92
C ARG A 197 -36.20 -18.80 2.84
N GLY A 198 -35.21 -19.57 2.38
CA GLY A 198 -35.33 -20.53 1.29
C GLY A 198 -35.43 -19.88 -0.11
N ASP A 199 -35.04 -18.60 -0.23
CA ASP A 199 -35.03 -17.88 -1.51
C ASP A 199 -33.72 -18.14 -2.26
N MET A 200 -33.71 -19.24 -3.02
CA MET A 200 -32.56 -19.61 -3.84
C MET A 200 -32.25 -18.63 -4.97
N ALA A 201 -33.27 -17.92 -5.48
CA ALA A 201 -33.05 -16.91 -6.50
C ALA A 201 -32.30 -15.70 -5.92
N GLY A 202 -32.66 -15.27 -4.71
CA GLY A 202 -31.96 -14.24 -3.96
C GLY A 202 -30.53 -14.64 -3.63
N VAL A 203 -30.30 -15.90 -3.20
CA VAL A 203 -28.94 -16.42 -2.92
C VAL A 203 -28.06 -16.32 -4.17
N MET A 204 -28.55 -16.78 -5.33
CA MET A 204 -27.80 -16.71 -6.59
C MET A 204 -27.51 -15.27 -7.02
N SER A 205 -28.47 -14.35 -6.84
CA SER A 205 -28.27 -12.92 -7.15
C SER A 205 -27.13 -12.33 -6.32
N TYR A 206 -27.14 -12.55 -5.00
CA TYR A 206 -26.08 -12.03 -4.11
C TYR A 206 -24.71 -12.68 -4.36
N MET A 207 -24.66 -13.94 -4.81
CA MET A 207 -23.40 -14.58 -5.20
C MET A 207 -22.73 -13.88 -6.38
N HIS A 208 -23.51 -13.41 -7.35
CA HIS A 208 -23.00 -12.65 -8.50
C HIS A 208 -22.55 -11.23 -8.13
N GLU A 209 -22.94 -10.74 -6.97
CA GLU A 209 -22.58 -9.41 -6.46
C GLU A 209 -21.31 -9.41 -5.59
N PHE A 210 -20.60 -10.53 -5.49
CA PHE A 210 -19.35 -10.58 -4.77
C PHE A 210 -18.21 -9.95 -5.57
N TYR A 211 -17.56 -8.97 -4.99
CA TYR A 211 -16.38 -8.27 -5.53
C TYR A 211 -15.12 -8.53 -4.70
N PHE A 212 -15.04 -9.69 -4.03
CA PHE A 212 -13.88 -10.07 -3.21
C PHE A 212 -12.60 -10.16 -4.04
N GLU A 213 -12.66 -10.63 -5.28
CA GLU A 213 -11.54 -10.65 -6.21
C GLU A 213 -11.06 -9.24 -6.56
N SER A 214 -11.98 -8.30 -6.82
CA SER A 214 -11.65 -6.90 -7.11
C SER A 214 -11.00 -6.22 -5.89
N ALA A 215 -11.43 -6.57 -4.67
CA ALA A 215 -10.81 -6.10 -3.45
C ALA A 215 -9.40 -6.67 -3.22
N ALA A 216 -9.12 -7.88 -3.74
CA ALA A 216 -7.84 -8.57 -3.60
C ALA A 216 -6.82 -8.22 -4.70
N MET A 217 -7.24 -7.60 -5.80
CA MET A 217 -6.38 -7.19 -6.94
C MET A 217 -5.55 -5.93 -6.64
N ILE A 218 -4.91 -5.86 -5.48
CA ILE A 218 -4.12 -4.71 -5.01
C ILE A 218 -2.64 -4.90 -5.33
#